data_bf7f6accaee383d95b8029401275317f
#
_entry.id   bf7f6accaee383d95b8029401275317f
#
_cell.length_a   1.000
_cell.length_b   1.000
_cell.length_c   1.000
_cell.angle_alpha   90.00
_cell.angle_beta   90.00
_cell.angle_gamma   90.00
#
_symmetry.space_group_name_H-M   'P 1'
#
loop_
_entity.id
_entity.type
_entity.pdbx_description
1 polymer ?
#
loop_
_entity_poly.entity_id
_entity_poly.type
_entity_poly.pdbx_seq_one_letter_code
_entity_poly.pdbx_strand_id
1 'polypeptide(L)'
;LAQPLYAEEARAIMQRVLDRDNGASEVSRTKLATCRYVKKSQRLVCAEDPRVKVFESVRKDFPVAGGKDSKSVMLIREPAGEQGIGFLQYDYEAQGRDSDQWMYLAALGKVKRIVSGSDDEPQTGSFFGSEIGYEDMEARHLDDYTYKLLKTDTYRKRPCWVIAAKPTPEHARKSNYSRSIQWIDQE
;
A
#
# COMPACT_ATOMS: atom_id res chain seq x y z
N LEU A 1 -4.51 -10.01 -32.05
CA LEU A 1 -5.16 -11.20 -31.45
C LEU A 1 -4.36 -11.83 -30.28
N ALA A 2 -3.26 -11.20 -29.82
CA ALA A 2 -2.43 -11.70 -28.70
C ALA A 2 -2.75 -11.04 -27.33
N GLN A 3 -3.71 -10.14 -27.24
CA GLN A 3 -3.99 -9.36 -26.02
C GLN A 3 -4.62 -10.14 -24.84
N PRO A 4 -5.51 -11.13 -25.01
CA PRO A 4 -6.09 -11.81 -23.85
C PRO A 4 -5.08 -12.68 -23.09
N LEU A 5 -4.13 -13.31 -23.78
CA LEU A 5 -3.13 -14.20 -23.15
C LEU A 5 -2.23 -13.46 -22.15
N TYR A 6 -1.77 -12.26 -22.51
CA TYR A 6 -0.92 -11.42 -21.63
C TYR A 6 -1.67 -10.84 -20.43
N ALA A 7 -2.99 -10.65 -20.54
CA ALA A 7 -3.80 -10.18 -19.42
C ALA A 7 -4.02 -11.30 -18.40
N GLU A 8 -4.28 -12.52 -18.86
CA GLU A 8 -4.46 -13.70 -18.02
C GLU A 8 -3.14 -14.07 -17.31
N GLU A 9 -2.00 -13.99 -18.02
CA GLU A 9 -0.66 -14.17 -17.45
C GLU A 9 -0.37 -13.11 -16.37
N ALA A 10 -0.63 -11.82 -16.62
CA ALA A 10 -0.42 -10.75 -15.67
C ALA A 10 -1.27 -10.92 -14.40
N ARG A 11 -2.54 -11.33 -14.54
CA ARG A 11 -3.42 -11.63 -13.41
C ARG A 11 -2.87 -12.80 -12.56
N ALA A 12 -2.42 -13.88 -13.23
CA ALA A 12 -1.84 -15.04 -12.54
C ALA A 12 -0.55 -14.68 -11.76
N ILE A 13 0.29 -13.76 -12.31
CA ILE A 13 1.45 -13.25 -11.59
C ILE A 13 1.01 -12.47 -10.35
N MET A 14 0.03 -11.57 -10.49
CA MET A 14 -0.46 -10.78 -9.36
C MET A 14 -1.15 -11.64 -8.29
N GLN A 15 -1.86 -12.70 -8.69
CA GLN A 15 -2.40 -13.68 -7.74
C GLN A 15 -1.27 -14.30 -6.89
N ARG A 16 -0.18 -14.75 -7.52
CA ARG A 16 0.98 -15.31 -6.79
C ARG A 16 1.62 -14.30 -5.82
N VAL A 17 1.62 -13.00 -6.18
CA VAL A 17 2.10 -11.94 -5.28
C VAL A 17 1.22 -11.82 -4.04
N LEU A 18 -0.10 -11.92 -4.20
CA LEU A 18 -1.06 -11.87 -3.08
C LEU A 18 -1.02 -13.13 -2.23
N ASP A 19 -0.86 -14.30 -2.86
CA ASP A 19 -0.86 -15.61 -2.20
C ASP A 19 0.47 -15.96 -1.51
N ARG A 20 1.50 -15.10 -1.66
CA ARG A 20 2.79 -15.37 -1.01
C ARG A 20 2.64 -15.53 0.49
N ASP A 21 3.35 -16.49 1.06
CA ASP A 21 3.40 -16.67 2.51
C ASP A 21 4.16 -15.50 3.17
N ASN A 22 3.42 -14.71 3.94
CA ASN A 22 3.95 -13.60 4.74
C ASN A 22 3.97 -13.93 6.24
N GLY A 23 3.75 -15.20 6.60
CA GLY A 23 3.55 -15.64 7.99
C GLY A 23 2.22 -15.17 8.57
N ALA A 24 1.77 -15.87 9.62
CA ALA A 24 0.53 -15.55 10.33
C ALA A 24 0.59 -14.28 11.19
N SER A 25 1.79 -13.79 11.46
CA SER A 25 2.04 -12.55 12.20
C SER A 25 3.41 -11.98 11.83
N GLU A 26 3.53 -10.67 11.96
CA GLU A 26 4.78 -9.94 11.68
C GLU A 26 5.00 -8.87 12.74
N VAL A 27 6.25 -8.71 13.15
CA VAL A 27 6.73 -7.53 13.90
C VAL A 27 7.80 -6.87 13.05
N SER A 28 7.66 -5.60 12.77
CA SER A 28 8.61 -4.87 11.93
C SER A 28 8.97 -3.51 12.49
N ARG A 29 10.15 -3.02 12.10
CA ARG A 29 10.60 -1.66 12.35
C ARG A 29 10.93 -1.01 11.02
N THR A 30 10.18 0.05 10.70
CA THR A 30 10.26 0.74 9.40
C THR A 30 10.75 2.17 9.59
N LYS A 31 11.59 2.62 8.69
CA LYS A 31 12.07 4.00 8.60
C LYS A 31 11.48 4.67 7.37
N LEU A 32 10.68 5.72 7.58
CA LEU A 32 10.14 6.59 6.54
C LEU A 32 10.97 7.87 6.50
N ALA A 33 11.57 8.15 5.35
CA ALA A 33 12.32 9.39 5.11
C ALA A 33 11.60 10.20 4.03
N THR A 34 11.21 11.43 4.34
CA THR A 34 10.50 12.32 3.40
C THR A 34 11.32 13.58 3.16
N CYS A 35 11.44 14.00 1.90
CA CYS A 35 12.10 15.24 1.51
C CYS A 35 11.52 15.75 0.20
N ARG A 36 11.77 17.03 -0.10
CA ARG A 36 11.50 17.56 -1.42
C ARG A 36 12.59 17.12 -2.38
N TYR A 37 12.21 16.38 -3.44
CA TYR A 37 13.14 15.94 -4.46
C TYR A 37 13.44 17.06 -5.47
N VAL A 38 14.71 17.16 -5.85
CA VAL A 38 15.18 18.00 -6.95
C VAL A 38 16.03 17.16 -7.91
N LYS A 39 16.00 17.53 -9.19
CA LYS A 39 16.82 16.86 -10.19
C LYS A 39 18.21 17.52 -10.22
N LYS A 40 19.27 16.75 -9.92
CA LYS A 40 20.66 17.13 -10.10
C LYS A 40 21.34 16.11 -11.02
N SER A 41 21.88 16.55 -12.14
CA SER A 41 22.63 15.68 -13.09
C SER A 41 21.92 14.36 -13.40
N GLN A 42 20.63 14.41 -13.76
CA GLN A 42 19.74 13.28 -14.09
C GLN A 42 19.37 12.35 -12.91
N ARG A 43 19.75 12.68 -11.68
CA ARG A 43 19.34 11.94 -10.48
C ARG A 43 18.37 12.78 -9.65
N LEU A 44 17.41 12.12 -9.03
CA LEU A 44 16.57 12.71 -7.99
C LEU A 44 17.32 12.64 -6.67
N VAL A 45 17.50 13.77 -6.02
CA VAL A 45 18.15 13.89 -4.71
C VAL A 45 17.28 14.75 -3.79
N CYS A 46 17.41 14.57 -2.49
CA CYS A 46 16.76 15.46 -1.53
C CYS A 46 17.36 16.88 -1.64
N ALA A 47 16.51 17.88 -1.64
CA ALA A 47 16.92 19.29 -1.63
C ALA A 47 17.40 19.76 -0.25
N GLU A 48 16.91 19.10 0.79
CA GLU A 48 17.21 19.33 2.21
C GLU A 48 17.41 17.98 2.93
N ASP A 49 17.84 18.03 4.16
CA ASP A 49 17.92 16.83 5.00
C ASP A 49 16.53 16.20 5.16
N PRO A 50 16.39 14.88 4.93
CA PRO A 50 15.10 14.24 5.01
C PRO A 50 14.55 14.25 6.44
N ARG A 51 13.26 14.50 6.55
CA ARG A 51 12.52 14.26 7.79
C ARG A 51 12.32 12.77 7.95
N VAL A 52 12.74 12.23 9.09
CA VAL A 52 12.74 10.79 9.35
C VAL A 52 11.75 10.46 10.44
N LYS A 53 10.92 9.45 10.19
CA LYS A 53 10.07 8.81 11.19
C LYS A 53 10.44 7.33 11.29
N VAL A 54 10.49 6.81 12.51
CA VAL A 54 10.70 5.39 12.78
C VAL A 54 9.42 4.84 13.39
N PHE A 55 8.93 3.77 12.80
CA PHE A 55 7.74 3.06 13.23
C PHE A 55 8.09 1.66 13.73
N GLU A 56 7.38 1.22 14.74
CA GLU A 56 7.25 -0.20 15.07
C GLU A 56 5.83 -0.63 14.74
N SER A 57 5.69 -1.77 14.07
CA SER A 57 4.39 -2.31 13.69
C SER A 57 4.28 -3.78 14.00
N VAL A 58 3.05 -4.18 14.30
CA VAL A 58 2.65 -5.58 14.49
C VAL A 58 1.47 -5.82 13.58
N ARG A 59 1.53 -6.91 12.82
CA ARG A 59 0.42 -7.45 12.01
C ARG A 59 0.08 -8.85 12.49
N LYS A 60 -1.19 -9.20 12.47
CA LYS A 60 -1.68 -10.55 12.74
C LYS A 60 -2.82 -10.89 11.80
N ASP A 61 -2.77 -12.09 11.23
CA ASP A 61 -3.79 -12.65 10.38
C ASP A 61 -4.80 -13.46 11.22
N PHE A 62 -6.05 -13.43 10.79
CA PHE A 62 -7.17 -14.14 11.39
C PHE A 62 -7.86 -14.96 10.31
N PRO A 63 -7.77 -16.29 10.33
CA PRO A 63 -8.43 -17.14 9.36
C PRO A 63 -9.94 -16.90 9.32
N VAL A 64 -10.48 -16.76 8.11
CA VAL A 64 -11.92 -16.64 7.83
C VAL A 64 -12.28 -17.56 6.66
N ALA A 65 -13.57 -17.72 6.38
CA ALA A 65 -14.01 -18.49 5.23
C ALA A 65 -13.51 -17.82 3.93
N GLY A 66 -12.75 -18.56 3.13
CA GLY A 66 -12.20 -18.10 1.85
C GLY A 66 -10.83 -17.43 1.92
N GLY A 67 -10.24 -17.20 3.11
CA GLY A 67 -8.92 -16.59 3.23
C GLY A 67 -8.61 -16.09 4.64
N LYS A 68 -8.20 -14.86 4.78
CA LYS A 68 -7.80 -14.28 6.07
C LYS A 68 -8.06 -12.77 6.15
N ASP A 69 -8.68 -12.34 7.22
CA ASP A 69 -8.64 -10.94 7.63
C ASP A 69 -7.28 -10.63 8.25
N SER A 70 -6.83 -9.39 8.19
CA SER A 70 -5.65 -8.97 8.92
C SER A 70 -5.90 -7.73 9.78
N LYS A 71 -5.16 -7.61 10.87
CA LYS A 71 -5.16 -6.43 11.73
C LYS A 71 -3.74 -6.01 11.96
N SER A 72 -3.48 -4.72 11.80
CA SER A 72 -2.17 -4.15 12.04
C SER A 72 -2.25 -2.90 12.89
N VAL A 73 -1.25 -2.73 13.74
CA VAL A 73 -1.02 -1.49 14.48
C VAL A 73 0.40 -1.01 14.22
N MET A 74 0.56 0.27 14.00
CA MET A 74 1.83 0.92 13.79
C MET A 74 1.95 2.10 14.76
N LEU A 75 3.09 2.22 15.44
CA LEU A 75 3.35 3.29 16.40
C LEU A 75 4.62 4.06 16.01
N ILE A 76 4.56 5.39 16.04
CA ILE A 76 5.75 6.23 15.88
C ILE A 76 6.62 6.09 17.13
N ARG A 77 7.91 5.77 16.91
CA ARG A 77 8.94 5.73 17.92
C ARG A 77 9.88 6.94 17.88
N GLU A 78 10.09 7.45 16.68
CA GLU A 78 10.90 8.65 16.43
C GLU A 78 10.22 9.53 15.37
N PRO A 79 10.28 10.86 15.49
CA PRO A 79 10.93 11.66 16.51
C PRO A 79 10.14 11.72 17.83
N ALA A 80 10.80 12.16 18.92
CA ALA A 80 10.21 12.21 20.26
C ALA A 80 8.92 13.05 20.34
N GLY A 81 8.81 14.14 19.57
CA GLY A 81 7.63 15.00 19.53
C GLY A 81 6.39 14.34 18.91
N GLU A 82 6.55 13.23 18.18
CA GLU A 82 5.46 12.47 17.56
C GLU A 82 5.32 11.07 18.16
N GLN A 83 6.12 10.74 19.15
CA GLN A 83 6.13 9.42 19.77
C GLN A 83 4.75 9.03 20.30
N GLY A 84 4.35 7.79 20.03
CA GLY A 84 3.08 7.24 20.47
C GLY A 84 1.88 7.57 19.57
N ILE A 85 2.03 8.42 18.54
CA ILE A 85 1.02 8.51 17.49
C ILE A 85 0.89 7.12 16.85
N GLY A 86 -0.34 6.63 16.73
CA GLY A 86 -0.62 5.28 16.26
C GLY A 86 -1.51 5.27 15.03
N PHE A 87 -1.35 4.24 14.23
CA PHE A 87 -2.22 3.91 13.11
C PHE A 87 -2.68 2.47 13.27
N LEU A 88 -3.99 2.24 13.29
CA LEU A 88 -4.62 0.93 13.38
C LEU A 88 -5.36 0.68 12.08
N GLN A 89 -5.21 -0.51 11.50
CA GLN A 89 -5.89 -0.92 10.29
C GLN A 89 -6.44 -2.34 10.43
N TYR A 90 -7.65 -2.53 9.91
CA TYR A 90 -8.29 -3.82 9.73
C TYR A 90 -8.55 -4.00 8.25
N ASP A 91 -7.98 -5.04 7.66
CA ASP A 91 -8.19 -5.45 6.29
C ASP A 91 -9.05 -6.71 6.28
N TYR A 92 -9.95 -6.80 5.32
CA TYR A 92 -10.93 -7.86 5.22
C TYR A 92 -10.74 -8.65 3.94
N GLU A 93 -10.88 -9.98 4.02
CA GLU A 93 -10.87 -10.86 2.85
C GLU A 93 -12.10 -10.67 1.97
N ALA A 94 -13.22 -10.28 2.59
CA ALA A 94 -14.50 -10.14 1.89
C ALA A 94 -14.42 -9.09 0.77
N GLN A 95 -14.69 -9.53 -0.46
CA GLN A 95 -14.74 -8.66 -1.63
C GLN A 95 -15.72 -7.49 -1.43
N GLY A 96 -15.31 -6.30 -1.83
CA GLY A 96 -16.12 -5.08 -1.72
C GLY A 96 -16.22 -4.50 -0.32
N ARG A 97 -15.54 -5.09 0.67
CA ARG A 97 -15.42 -4.52 2.01
C ARG A 97 -14.13 -3.72 2.15
N ASP A 98 -14.27 -2.41 2.30
CA ASP A 98 -13.15 -1.50 2.48
C ASP A 98 -12.45 -1.73 3.82
N SER A 99 -11.16 -1.39 3.89
CA SER A 99 -10.40 -1.44 5.14
C SER A 99 -10.91 -0.42 6.15
N ASP A 100 -10.90 -0.77 7.42
CA ASP A 100 -11.15 0.18 8.51
C ASP A 100 -9.82 0.74 9.03
N GLN A 101 -9.71 2.04 9.12
CA GLN A 101 -8.48 2.73 9.51
C GLN A 101 -8.74 3.76 10.60
N TRP A 102 -7.84 3.83 11.59
CA TRP A 102 -7.90 4.79 12.69
C TRP A 102 -6.51 5.34 13.00
N MET A 103 -6.50 6.62 13.35
CA MET A 103 -5.31 7.29 13.86
C MET A 103 -5.51 7.65 15.34
N TYR A 104 -4.56 7.26 16.18
CA TYR A 104 -4.47 7.71 17.56
C TYR A 104 -3.53 8.92 17.65
N LEU A 105 -4.05 10.02 18.16
CA LEU A 105 -3.31 11.28 18.36
C LEU A 105 -2.86 11.37 19.82
N ALA A 106 -1.63 10.93 20.10
CA ALA A 106 -1.12 10.78 21.46
C ALA A 106 -1.19 12.08 22.28
N ALA A 107 -0.84 13.22 21.69
CA ALA A 107 -0.89 14.54 22.37
C ALA A 107 -2.30 14.96 22.79
N LEU A 108 -3.34 14.43 22.13
CA LEU A 108 -4.75 14.73 22.41
C LEU A 108 -5.47 13.61 23.17
N GLY A 109 -4.85 12.43 23.28
CA GLY A 109 -5.49 11.23 23.82
C GLY A 109 -6.73 10.78 23.01
N LYS A 110 -6.81 11.12 21.71
CA LYS A 110 -8.00 10.90 20.89
C LYS A 110 -7.73 9.94 19.74
N VAL A 111 -8.75 9.12 19.43
CA VAL A 111 -8.80 8.29 18.23
C VAL A 111 -9.66 9.00 17.19
N LYS A 112 -9.14 9.09 15.95
CA LYS A 112 -9.86 9.59 14.77
C LYS A 112 -9.98 8.44 13.77
N ARG A 113 -11.20 8.10 13.34
CA ARG A 113 -11.42 7.19 12.22
C ARG A 113 -11.07 7.92 10.92
N ILE A 114 -10.36 7.24 10.04
CA ILE A 114 -10.06 7.69 8.68
C ILE A 114 -11.12 7.06 7.80
N VAL A 115 -11.90 7.89 7.10
CA VAL A 115 -12.99 7.44 6.24
C VAL A 115 -12.89 8.16 4.90
N SER A 116 -13.35 7.54 3.84
CA SER A 116 -13.66 8.22 2.59
C SER A 116 -14.81 9.22 2.81
N GLY A 117 -14.88 10.28 2.03
CA GLY A 117 -15.91 11.31 2.14
C GLY A 117 -17.31 10.77 1.88
N SER A 118 -17.43 9.87 0.92
CA SER A 118 -18.60 9.06 0.60
C SER A 118 -18.15 7.72 0.03
N ASP A 119 -19.09 6.77 -0.14
CA ASP A 119 -18.80 5.45 -0.73
C ASP A 119 -18.23 5.52 -2.17
N ASP A 120 -18.38 6.67 -2.84
CA ASP A 120 -17.96 6.92 -4.22
C ASP A 120 -16.83 7.97 -4.34
N GLU A 121 -16.18 8.36 -3.23
CA GLU A 121 -15.10 9.34 -3.25
C GLU A 121 -13.79 8.74 -2.73
N PRO A 122 -12.62 9.05 -3.36
CA PRO A 122 -11.33 8.62 -2.87
C PRO A 122 -11.04 9.15 -1.46
N GLN A 123 -10.37 8.34 -0.66
CA GLN A 123 -9.85 8.81 0.62
C GLN A 123 -8.80 9.90 0.40
N THR A 124 -9.04 11.07 0.99
CA THR A 124 -8.09 12.18 0.94
C THR A 124 -7.12 12.13 2.11
N GLY A 125 -5.89 12.57 1.86
CA GLY A 125 -4.85 12.67 2.86
C GLY A 125 -3.70 11.69 2.63
N SER A 126 -2.63 11.91 3.38
CA SER A 126 -1.41 11.14 3.25
C SER A 126 -0.96 10.56 4.57
N PHE A 127 -0.30 9.41 4.49
CA PHE A 127 0.27 8.71 5.62
C PHE A 127 1.42 9.52 6.22
N PHE A 128 1.17 10.13 7.37
CA PHE A 128 2.12 10.96 8.12
C PHE A 128 2.83 12.06 7.32
N GLY A 129 2.13 12.68 6.36
CA GLY A 129 2.66 13.76 5.54
C GLY A 129 3.69 13.32 4.50
N SER A 130 3.63 12.05 4.09
CA SER A 130 4.40 11.51 2.96
C SER A 130 3.60 11.57 1.67
N GLU A 131 4.17 11.09 0.57
CA GLU A 131 3.48 10.86 -0.71
C GLU A 131 2.63 9.56 -0.71
N ILE A 132 2.70 8.76 0.36
CA ILE A 132 1.91 7.55 0.53
C ILE A 132 0.51 7.96 0.97
N GLY A 133 -0.50 7.65 0.17
CA GLY A 133 -1.90 7.87 0.53
C GLY A 133 -2.42 6.79 1.50
N TYR A 134 -3.58 7.02 2.10
CA TYR A 134 -4.22 5.99 2.92
C TYR A 134 -4.64 4.78 2.08
N GLU A 135 -5.05 4.99 0.83
CA GLU A 135 -5.32 3.93 -0.14
C GLU A 135 -4.12 2.99 -0.36
N ASP A 136 -2.89 3.53 -0.33
CA ASP A 136 -1.67 2.72 -0.52
C ASP A 136 -1.40 1.77 0.66
N MET A 137 -2.03 2.01 1.80
CA MET A 137 -1.91 1.19 3.01
C MET A 137 -2.93 0.05 3.04
N GLU A 138 -3.97 0.09 2.22
CA GLU A 138 -5.04 -0.90 2.20
C GLU A 138 -4.60 -2.22 1.53
N ALA A 139 -5.20 -3.31 1.97
CA ALA A 139 -5.06 -4.59 1.28
C ALA A 139 -5.66 -4.49 -0.13
N ARG A 140 -4.92 -4.97 -1.11
CA ARG A 140 -5.36 -4.96 -2.51
C ARG A 140 -6.12 -6.23 -2.82
N HIS A 141 -7.35 -6.10 -3.31
CA HIS A 141 -8.12 -7.20 -3.88
C HIS A 141 -7.83 -7.36 -5.37
N LEU A 142 -7.63 -8.62 -5.80
CA LEU A 142 -7.26 -8.91 -7.18
C LEU A 142 -8.33 -8.46 -8.18
N ASP A 143 -9.59 -8.60 -7.82
CA ASP A 143 -10.74 -8.31 -8.69
C ASP A 143 -11.06 -6.82 -8.83
N ASP A 144 -10.46 -5.98 -7.99
CA ASP A 144 -10.60 -4.52 -8.09
C ASP A 144 -9.82 -3.91 -9.25
N TYR A 145 -8.96 -4.73 -9.91
CA TYR A 145 -8.08 -4.25 -10.98
C TYR A 145 -8.08 -5.16 -12.19
N THR A 146 -7.88 -4.55 -13.35
CA THR A 146 -7.46 -5.24 -14.57
C THR A 146 -5.94 -5.12 -14.72
N TYR A 147 -5.29 -6.19 -15.16
CA TYR A 147 -3.83 -6.29 -15.24
C TYR A 147 -3.36 -6.45 -16.68
N LYS A 148 -2.20 -5.86 -16.99
CA LYS A 148 -1.55 -6.03 -18.29
C LYS A 148 -0.04 -6.16 -18.10
N LEU A 149 0.54 -7.25 -18.57
CA LEU A 149 1.99 -7.39 -18.69
C LEU A 149 2.48 -6.45 -19.80
N LEU A 150 3.36 -5.51 -19.45
CA LEU A 150 3.91 -4.53 -20.37
C LEU A 150 5.20 -5.03 -21.03
N LYS A 151 6.10 -5.55 -20.20
CA LYS A 151 7.43 -6.05 -20.59
C LYS A 151 8.08 -6.82 -19.47
N THR A 152 9.22 -7.44 -19.75
CA THR A 152 10.21 -7.80 -18.73
C THR A 152 11.26 -6.70 -18.62
N ASP A 153 11.87 -6.55 -17.44
CA ASP A 153 12.89 -5.53 -17.17
C ASP A 153 13.85 -6.03 -16.10
N THR A 154 14.89 -5.28 -15.82
CA THR A 154 15.80 -5.56 -14.71
C THR A 154 15.78 -4.41 -13.72
N TYR A 155 15.44 -4.69 -12.48
CA TYR A 155 15.50 -3.72 -11.41
C TYR A 155 16.46 -4.19 -10.31
N ARG A 156 17.47 -3.37 -9.99
CA ARG A 156 18.54 -3.69 -9.02
C ARG A 156 19.20 -5.04 -9.26
N LYS A 157 19.46 -5.36 -10.52
CA LYS A 157 20.06 -6.64 -11.01
C LYS A 157 19.15 -7.88 -10.87
N ARG A 158 17.87 -7.72 -10.57
CA ARG A 158 16.91 -8.82 -10.50
C ARG A 158 15.95 -8.74 -11.70
N PRO A 159 15.66 -9.86 -12.36
CA PRO A 159 14.69 -9.89 -13.45
C PRO A 159 13.28 -9.62 -12.89
N CYS A 160 12.51 -8.78 -13.57
CA CYS A 160 11.17 -8.39 -13.16
C CYS A 160 10.17 -8.46 -14.31
N TRP A 161 8.93 -8.81 -14.00
CA TRP A 161 7.78 -8.48 -14.83
C TRP A 161 7.35 -7.04 -14.54
N VAL A 162 7.06 -6.27 -15.58
CA VAL A 162 6.49 -4.92 -15.46
C VAL A 162 5.02 -5.01 -15.78
N ILE A 163 4.18 -4.83 -14.78
CA ILE A 163 2.73 -4.99 -14.86
C ILE A 163 2.05 -3.65 -14.63
N ALA A 164 1.13 -3.28 -15.53
CA ALA A 164 0.18 -2.21 -15.31
C ALA A 164 -1.08 -2.77 -14.66
N ALA A 165 -1.52 -2.15 -13.57
CA ALA A 165 -2.80 -2.39 -12.95
C ALA A 165 -3.69 -1.14 -13.13
N LYS A 166 -4.90 -1.34 -13.63
CA LYS A 166 -5.90 -0.31 -13.80
C LYS A 166 -7.12 -0.66 -12.96
N PRO A 167 -7.63 0.25 -12.10
CA PRO A 167 -8.83 -0.02 -11.34
C PRO A 167 -10.02 -0.33 -12.28
N THR A 168 -10.88 -1.23 -11.85
CA THR A 168 -12.17 -1.46 -12.49
C THR A 168 -13.03 -0.20 -12.45
N PRO A 169 -14.07 -0.06 -13.27
CA PRO A 169 -14.94 1.13 -13.23
C PRO A 169 -15.56 1.39 -11.86
N GLU A 170 -15.83 0.35 -11.09
CA GLU A 170 -16.36 0.44 -9.72
C GLU A 170 -15.28 0.96 -8.76
N HIS A 171 -14.13 0.32 -8.73
CA HIS A 171 -13.03 0.71 -7.85
C HIS A 171 -12.45 2.09 -8.21
N ALA A 172 -12.48 2.48 -9.49
CA ALA A 172 -11.97 3.78 -9.97
C ALA A 172 -12.67 4.99 -9.34
N ARG A 173 -13.89 4.85 -8.81
CA ARG A 173 -14.59 5.92 -8.10
C ARG A 173 -13.97 6.21 -6.73
N LYS A 174 -13.37 5.20 -6.11
CA LYS A 174 -12.75 5.26 -4.77
C LYS A 174 -11.24 5.47 -4.82
N SER A 175 -10.60 5.24 -5.98
CA SER A 175 -9.15 5.26 -6.14
C SER A 175 -8.64 6.65 -6.53
N ASN A 176 -7.54 7.07 -5.93
CA ASN A 176 -6.77 8.25 -6.31
C ASN A 176 -5.94 8.03 -7.59
N TYR A 177 -5.87 6.79 -8.08
CA TYR A 177 -5.02 6.41 -9.20
C TYR A 177 -5.82 5.97 -10.42
N SER A 178 -5.52 6.52 -11.58
CA SER A 178 -6.06 6.02 -12.85
C SER A 178 -5.39 4.72 -13.31
N ARG A 179 -4.17 4.47 -12.85
CA ARG A 179 -3.39 3.24 -13.05
C ARG A 179 -2.15 3.24 -12.15
N SER A 180 -1.60 2.06 -11.88
CA SER A 180 -0.26 1.87 -11.31
C SER A 180 0.60 1.00 -12.21
N ILE A 181 1.93 1.16 -12.13
CA ILE A 181 2.91 0.29 -12.81
C ILE A 181 3.81 -0.30 -11.75
N GLN A 182 3.97 -1.62 -11.78
CA GLN A 182 4.66 -2.39 -10.76
C GLN A 182 5.75 -3.24 -11.38
N TRP A 183 6.91 -3.30 -10.74
CA TRP A 183 7.99 -4.23 -11.05
C TRP A 183 7.90 -5.39 -10.08
N ILE A 184 7.51 -6.54 -10.58
CA ILE A 184 7.35 -7.78 -9.82
C ILE A 184 8.57 -8.65 -10.06
N ASP A 185 9.29 -8.96 -9.00
CA ASP A 185 10.44 -9.85 -9.02
C ASP A 185 10.03 -11.25 -9.50
N GLN A 186 10.84 -11.89 -10.34
CA GLN A 186 10.55 -13.19 -10.92
C GLN A 186 10.95 -14.38 -10.02
N GLU A 187 11.61 -14.11 -8.89
CA GLU A 187 12.04 -15.13 -7.90
C GLU A 187 11.08 -15.19 -6.70
#